data_d248903a5d4614dcbde04be93151b3f1
#
_entry.id   d248903a5d4614dcbde04be93151b3f1
#
_cell.length_a   1.000
_cell.length_b   1.000
_cell.length_c   1.000
_cell.angle_alpha   90.00
_cell.angle_beta   90.00
_cell.angle_gamma   90.00
#
_symmetry.space_group_name_H-M   'P 1'
#
loop_
_entity.id
_entity.type
_entity.pdbx_description
1 polymer ?
#
loop_
_entity_poly.entity_id
_entity_poly.type
_entity_poly.pdbx_seq_one_letter_code
_entity_poly.pdbx_strand_id
1 'polypeptide(L)'
;MVADKKPDRDELIHIPPEMAIAEADVRPDEAGEFVRGTSLWRDAWRRLLKNKLAVCGLIVVILIIIASLVGPTIIKRTFGFTPDSIPTGDIKLAQSFPPFTGPDGEFSWLHPMGTDNLGRDQFARVLQGGQISLLVGIISTLVSLLIGVTYGAIAGYFGGRIDNIMMRFVDVLYSLPYVILVIVLLSMFRSQTPRGQLILLFVAIGSVSWLTMARIVRGQILSLKNQEFVLAARATGVSTGRIIFRHLIPNTLG
;
A
#
# COMPACT_ATOMS: atom_id res chain seq x y z
N MET A 1 48.30 41.34 54.20
CA MET A 1 49.23 41.03 53.10
C MET A 1 49.12 39.53 52.87
N VAL A 2 48.13 39.10 52.07
CA VAL A 2 47.86 37.70 51.77
C VAL A 2 48.40 37.48 50.36
N ALA A 3 49.45 36.63 50.23
CA ALA A 3 50.08 36.32 48.97
C ALA A 3 49.15 35.44 48.14
N ASP A 4 48.83 35.91 46.98
CA ASP A 4 48.12 35.22 45.91
C ASP A 4 49.02 34.13 45.32
N LYS A 5 48.79 32.84 45.70
CA LYS A 5 49.49 31.69 45.20
C LYS A 5 48.74 31.19 43.96
N LYS A 6 49.26 31.50 42.77
CA LYS A 6 48.78 30.98 41.51
C LYS A 6 48.89 29.45 41.52
N PRO A 7 47.86 28.70 41.18
CA PRO A 7 47.91 27.23 41.09
C PRO A 7 48.87 26.80 39.96
N ASP A 8 49.71 25.83 40.28
CA ASP A 8 50.67 25.23 39.39
C ASP A 8 49.95 24.50 38.24
N ARG A 9 50.40 24.68 37.00
CA ARG A 9 49.78 24.11 35.79
C ARG A 9 49.84 22.58 35.74
N ASP A 10 50.71 21.97 36.51
CA ASP A 10 50.94 20.53 36.50
C ASP A 10 49.97 19.75 37.44
N GLU A 11 49.17 20.45 38.27
CA GLU A 11 48.16 19.80 39.12
C GLU A 11 46.80 19.56 38.45
N LEU A 12 46.58 20.07 37.22
CA LEU A 12 45.26 20.07 36.58
C LEU A 12 44.95 18.86 35.70
N ILE A 13 45.89 17.93 35.48
CA ILE A 13 45.65 16.74 34.66
C ILE A 13 46.29 15.50 35.32
N HIS A 14 45.79 15.15 36.50
CA HIS A 14 46.04 13.81 37.03
C HIS A 14 44.94 12.87 36.54
N ILE A 15 45.10 12.33 35.33
CA ILE A 15 44.25 11.25 34.82
C ILE A 15 44.65 9.99 35.57
N PRO A 16 43.76 9.35 36.34
CA PRO A 16 44.06 8.11 37.03
C PRO A 16 44.54 7.05 36.03
N PRO A 17 45.57 6.25 36.34
CA PRO A 17 46.09 5.23 35.42
C PRO A 17 45.03 4.18 34.98
N GLU A 18 43.95 4.02 35.72
CA GLU A 18 42.85 3.17 35.34
C GLU A 18 42.04 3.69 34.15
N MET A 19 41.96 5.00 33.92
CA MET A 19 41.30 5.58 32.75
C MET A 19 42.18 5.55 31.48
N ALA A 20 43.47 5.54 31.62
CA ALA A 20 44.41 5.40 30.50
C ALA A 20 44.47 3.98 29.92
N ILE A 21 44.08 2.97 30.71
CA ILE A 21 44.06 1.56 30.28
C ILE A 21 42.79 1.23 29.50
N ALA A 22 41.68 1.99 29.72
CA ALA A 22 40.45 1.79 29.00
C ALA A 22 40.50 2.24 27.52
N GLU A 23 41.43 3.11 27.15
CA GLU A 23 41.63 3.54 25.75
C GLU A 23 42.54 2.61 24.92
N ALA A 24 43.28 1.71 25.57
CA ALA A 24 44.28 0.88 24.88
C ALA A 24 43.79 -0.52 24.46
N ASP A 25 42.59 -0.92 24.83
CA ASP A 25 42.05 -2.26 24.51
C ASP A 25 40.88 -2.26 23.49
N VAL A 26 40.78 -1.21 22.69
CA VAL A 26 39.95 -1.26 21.46
C VAL A 26 40.76 -2.01 20.42
N ARG A 27 40.47 -3.30 20.29
CA ARG A 27 41.05 -4.17 19.26
C ARG A 27 40.77 -3.54 17.89
N PRO A 28 41.78 -3.43 17.00
CA PRO A 28 41.61 -2.82 15.67
C PRO A 28 40.60 -3.54 14.76
N ASP A 29 40.19 -4.74 15.11
CA ASP A 29 39.26 -5.59 14.43
C ASP A 29 37.77 -5.27 14.75
N GLU A 30 37.47 -4.53 15.83
CA GLU A 30 36.12 -4.08 16.13
C GLU A 30 35.74 -2.71 15.50
N ALA A 31 36.74 -1.95 15.03
CA ALA A 31 36.54 -0.60 14.47
C ALA A 31 36.22 -0.56 12.97
N GLY A 32 35.88 -1.67 12.33
CA GLY A 32 35.83 -1.70 10.89
C GLY A 32 34.76 -2.54 10.21
N GLU A 33 33.76 -3.07 10.90
CA GLU A 33 32.61 -3.62 10.19
C GLU A 33 31.73 -2.45 9.72
N PHE A 34 32.13 -1.84 8.58
CA PHE A 34 31.20 -1.04 7.80
C PHE A 34 29.99 -1.90 7.50
N VAL A 35 28.93 -1.76 8.28
CA VAL A 35 27.63 -2.35 8.00
C VAL A 35 27.23 -1.80 6.62
N ARG A 36 27.56 -2.55 5.58
CA ARG A 36 27.12 -2.24 4.21
C ARG A 36 25.61 -2.17 4.27
N GLY A 37 25.08 -0.96 4.17
CA GLY A 37 23.65 -0.73 4.17
C GLY A 37 23.03 -1.59 3.08
N THR A 38 22.36 -2.65 3.48
CA THR A 38 21.62 -3.49 2.55
C THR A 38 20.38 -2.71 2.12
N SER A 39 20.09 -2.71 0.82
CA SER A 39 18.86 -2.09 0.32
C SER A 39 17.65 -2.75 0.99
N LEU A 40 16.76 -1.97 1.60
CA LEU A 40 15.52 -2.42 2.25
C LEU A 40 14.73 -3.36 1.34
N TRP A 41 14.66 -3.07 0.04
CA TRP A 41 14.01 -3.91 -0.97
C TRP A 41 14.67 -5.29 -1.11
N ARG A 42 15.98 -5.35 -1.08
CA ARG A 42 16.74 -6.60 -1.20
C ARG A 42 16.52 -7.49 0.02
N ASP A 43 16.47 -6.90 1.20
CA ASP A 43 16.22 -7.64 2.43
C ASP A 43 14.76 -8.11 2.53
N ALA A 44 13.81 -7.27 2.18
CA ALA A 44 12.39 -7.64 2.10
C ALA A 44 12.20 -8.81 1.12
N TRP A 45 12.79 -8.73 -0.07
CA TRP A 45 12.72 -9.80 -1.07
C TRP A 45 13.35 -11.10 -0.59
N ARG A 46 14.52 -11.05 0.06
CA ARG A 46 15.17 -12.22 0.63
C ARG A 46 14.34 -12.87 1.75
N ARG A 47 13.70 -12.07 2.61
CA ARG A 47 12.82 -12.56 3.68
C ARG A 47 11.57 -13.22 3.09
N LEU A 48 10.98 -12.63 2.07
CA LEU A 48 9.83 -13.19 1.37
C LEU A 48 10.18 -14.54 0.75
N LEU A 49 11.30 -14.65 0.03
CA LEU A 49 11.73 -15.91 -0.59
C LEU A 49 12.08 -17.02 0.41
N LYS A 50 12.46 -16.68 1.63
CA LYS A 50 12.69 -17.68 2.70
C LYS A 50 11.38 -18.26 3.26
N ASN A 51 10.27 -17.56 3.13
CA ASN A 51 8.98 -18.03 3.64
C ASN A 51 8.21 -18.77 2.53
N LYS A 52 8.16 -20.08 2.62
CA LYS A 52 7.51 -20.95 1.62
C LYS A 52 6.02 -20.62 1.41
N LEU A 53 5.30 -20.28 2.49
CA LEU A 53 3.88 -19.88 2.41
C LEU A 53 3.72 -18.55 1.68
N ALA A 54 4.62 -17.58 1.93
CA ALA A 54 4.59 -16.29 1.24
C ALA A 54 4.89 -16.45 -0.26
N VAL A 55 5.84 -17.33 -0.62
CA VAL A 55 6.13 -17.63 -2.03
C VAL A 55 4.94 -18.30 -2.70
N CYS A 56 4.31 -19.29 -2.04
CA CYS A 56 3.10 -19.93 -2.57
C CYS A 56 1.98 -18.91 -2.78
N GLY A 57 1.71 -18.03 -1.80
CA GLY A 57 0.73 -16.95 -1.93
C GLY A 57 1.06 -15.99 -3.07
N LEU A 58 2.33 -15.62 -3.24
CA LEU A 58 2.78 -14.77 -4.35
C LEU A 58 2.51 -15.42 -5.70
N ILE A 59 2.82 -16.71 -5.84
CA ILE A 59 2.56 -17.46 -7.09
C ILE A 59 1.06 -17.46 -7.39
N VAL A 60 0.21 -17.77 -6.41
CA VAL A 60 -1.25 -17.76 -6.60
C VAL A 60 -1.75 -16.38 -7.04
N VAL A 61 -1.29 -15.31 -6.41
CA VAL A 61 -1.66 -13.93 -6.79
C VAL A 61 -1.22 -13.62 -8.22
N ILE A 62 0.01 -13.98 -8.60
CA ILE A 62 0.51 -13.76 -9.96
C ILE A 62 -0.32 -14.55 -10.97
N LEU A 63 -0.66 -15.80 -10.68
CA LEU A 63 -1.51 -16.61 -11.55
C LEU A 63 -2.90 -16.02 -11.74
N ILE A 64 -3.52 -15.51 -10.67
CA ILE A 64 -4.81 -14.84 -10.74
C ILE A 64 -4.72 -13.56 -11.59
N ILE A 65 -3.67 -12.75 -11.41
CA ILE A 65 -3.43 -11.54 -12.21
C ILE A 65 -3.29 -11.90 -13.69
N ILE A 66 -2.44 -12.88 -14.02
CA ILE A 66 -2.22 -13.32 -15.42
C ILE A 66 -3.51 -13.87 -16.00
N ALA A 67 -4.20 -14.76 -15.29
CA ALA A 67 -5.46 -15.34 -15.73
C ALA A 67 -6.53 -14.25 -15.99
N SER A 68 -6.66 -13.29 -15.11
CA SER A 68 -7.61 -12.18 -15.27
C SER A 68 -7.25 -11.29 -16.45
N LEU A 69 -5.97 -10.96 -16.66
CA LEU A 69 -5.55 -10.05 -17.74
C LEU A 69 -5.62 -10.71 -19.12
N VAL A 70 -5.17 -11.94 -19.22
CA VAL A 70 -4.99 -12.65 -20.50
C VAL A 70 -6.18 -13.54 -20.84
N GLY A 71 -6.83 -14.11 -19.80
CA GLY A 71 -7.90 -15.11 -19.94
C GLY A 71 -9.06 -14.68 -20.83
N PRO A 72 -9.68 -13.49 -20.64
CA PRO A 72 -10.78 -13.06 -21.50
C PRO A 72 -10.38 -12.94 -22.97
N THR A 73 -9.14 -12.54 -23.25
CA THR A 73 -8.61 -12.47 -24.61
C THR A 73 -8.41 -13.84 -25.25
N ILE A 74 -7.91 -14.80 -24.45
CA ILE A 74 -7.75 -16.19 -24.90
C ILE A 74 -9.12 -16.80 -25.21
N ILE A 75 -10.07 -16.67 -24.26
CA ILE A 75 -11.43 -17.22 -24.44
C ILE A 75 -12.07 -16.66 -25.71
N LYS A 76 -11.96 -15.35 -25.93
CA LYS A 76 -12.50 -14.71 -27.14
C LYS A 76 -11.87 -15.27 -28.42
N ARG A 77 -10.55 -15.50 -28.42
CA ARG A 77 -9.82 -16.02 -29.60
C ARG A 77 -10.08 -17.50 -29.86
N THR A 78 -10.20 -18.30 -28.81
CA THR A 78 -10.28 -19.75 -28.91
C THR A 78 -11.73 -20.22 -29.09
N PHE A 79 -12.66 -19.64 -28.33
CA PHE A 79 -14.05 -20.08 -28.29
C PHE A 79 -15.02 -19.09 -28.96
N GLY A 80 -14.57 -17.91 -29.35
CA GLY A 80 -15.39 -16.94 -30.09
C GLY A 80 -16.38 -16.15 -29.26
N PHE A 81 -16.52 -16.40 -27.95
CA PHE A 81 -17.45 -15.66 -27.08
C PHE A 81 -16.74 -14.70 -26.14
N THR A 82 -17.47 -13.67 -25.72
CA THR A 82 -17.04 -12.69 -24.72
C THR A 82 -17.79 -12.91 -23.40
N PRO A 83 -17.30 -12.35 -22.27
CA PRO A 83 -17.98 -12.47 -20.98
C PRO A 83 -19.45 -12.00 -20.96
N ASP A 84 -19.79 -11.07 -21.86
CA ASP A 84 -21.14 -10.50 -21.98
C ASP A 84 -21.93 -11.07 -23.17
N SER A 85 -21.36 -12.01 -23.95
CA SER A 85 -22.06 -12.61 -25.08
C SER A 85 -23.19 -13.50 -24.59
N ILE A 86 -24.39 -13.21 -25.08
CA ILE A 86 -25.59 -14.03 -24.89
C ILE A 86 -25.72 -14.91 -26.13
N PRO A 87 -25.88 -16.23 -25.98
CA PRO A 87 -26.06 -17.12 -27.12
C PRO A 87 -27.28 -16.68 -27.98
N THR A 88 -27.04 -16.53 -29.29
CA THR A 88 -28.09 -16.26 -30.26
C THR A 88 -28.72 -17.57 -30.69
N GLY A 89 -29.81 -18.00 -30.02
CA GLY A 89 -30.51 -19.26 -30.28
C GLY A 89 -31.55 -19.51 -29.21
N ASP A 90 -31.90 -20.77 -28.99
CA ASP A 90 -32.80 -21.14 -27.90
C ASP A 90 -32.17 -20.87 -26.54
N ILE A 91 -32.41 -19.64 -26.03
CA ILE A 91 -31.86 -19.14 -24.76
C ILE A 91 -32.18 -20.11 -23.61
N LYS A 92 -33.34 -20.78 -23.68
CA LYS A 92 -33.76 -21.76 -22.68
C LYS A 92 -32.87 -23.00 -22.60
N LEU A 93 -32.24 -23.39 -23.71
CA LEU A 93 -31.29 -24.51 -23.76
C LEU A 93 -29.93 -24.16 -23.22
N ALA A 94 -29.54 -22.86 -23.27
CA ALA A 94 -28.23 -22.37 -22.80
C ALA A 94 -28.25 -21.89 -21.35
N GLN A 95 -29.44 -21.78 -20.73
CA GLN A 95 -29.58 -21.24 -19.37
C GLN A 95 -29.11 -22.23 -18.30
N SER A 96 -28.28 -21.77 -17.40
CA SER A 96 -27.88 -22.49 -16.17
C SER A 96 -27.25 -23.86 -16.43
N PHE A 97 -26.43 -24.00 -17.48
CA PHE A 97 -25.66 -25.22 -17.65
C PHE A 97 -24.76 -25.47 -16.43
N PRO A 98 -24.76 -26.71 -15.91
CA PRO A 98 -23.80 -27.11 -14.90
C PRO A 98 -22.34 -26.95 -15.39
N PRO A 99 -21.37 -26.90 -14.48
CA PRO A 99 -19.96 -26.92 -14.86
C PRO A 99 -19.63 -28.09 -15.79
N PHE A 100 -18.78 -27.85 -16.77
CA PHE A 100 -18.33 -28.83 -17.75
C PHE A 100 -19.42 -29.48 -18.60
N THR A 101 -20.55 -28.81 -18.81
CA THR A 101 -21.65 -29.32 -19.61
C THR A 101 -21.80 -28.51 -20.91
N GLY A 102 -21.90 -29.21 -22.03
CA GLY A 102 -22.17 -28.63 -23.34
C GLY A 102 -23.67 -28.52 -23.65
N PRO A 103 -24.02 -27.96 -24.85
CA PRO A 103 -25.41 -27.79 -25.29
C PRO A 103 -26.22 -29.11 -25.35
N ASP A 104 -25.53 -30.22 -25.59
CA ASP A 104 -26.18 -31.52 -25.72
C ASP A 104 -26.23 -32.32 -24.41
N GLY A 105 -25.88 -31.67 -23.27
CA GLY A 105 -25.81 -32.32 -21.96
C GLY A 105 -24.58 -33.17 -21.74
N GLU A 106 -23.71 -33.29 -22.75
CA GLU A 106 -22.47 -34.04 -22.69
C GLU A 106 -21.33 -33.25 -22.03
N PHE A 107 -20.29 -33.97 -21.58
CA PHE A 107 -19.10 -33.35 -21.00
C PHE A 107 -18.40 -32.43 -22.00
N SER A 108 -18.20 -31.16 -21.63
CA SER A 108 -17.56 -30.18 -22.49
C SER A 108 -16.66 -29.23 -21.70
N TRP A 109 -15.48 -28.94 -22.21
CA TRP A 109 -14.59 -27.90 -21.70
C TRP A 109 -15.05 -26.47 -22.07
N LEU A 110 -16.16 -26.34 -22.83
CA LEU A 110 -16.62 -25.05 -23.34
C LEU A 110 -17.02 -24.10 -22.19
N HIS A 111 -17.69 -24.64 -21.16
CA HIS A 111 -18.15 -23.89 -20.00
C HIS A 111 -17.64 -24.52 -18.70
N PRO A 112 -16.35 -24.28 -18.29
CA PRO A 112 -15.75 -24.94 -17.12
C PRO A 112 -16.49 -24.63 -15.80
N MET A 113 -17.12 -23.45 -15.68
CA MET A 113 -17.92 -23.06 -14.54
C MET A 113 -19.43 -22.98 -14.85
N GLY A 114 -19.83 -23.55 -16.00
CA GLY A 114 -21.20 -23.47 -16.47
C GLY A 114 -21.60 -22.09 -16.98
N THR A 115 -22.91 -21.90 -17.14
CA THR A 115 -23.51 -20.63 -17.61
C THR A 115 -24.46 -20.04 -16.57
N ASP A 116 -24.73 -18.74 -16.69
CA ASP A 116 -25.72 -18.07 -15.87
C ASP A 116 -27.14 -18.17 -16.46
N ASN A 117 -28.12 -17.55 -15.78
CA ASN A 117 -29.52 -17.53 -16.22
C ASN A 117 -29.75 -16.84 -17.58
N LEU A 118 -28.76 -16.16 -18.14
CA LEU A 118 -28.80 -15.55 -19.46
C LEU A 118 -27.96 -16.34 -20.48
N GLY A 119 -27.43 -17.50 -20.10
CA GLY A 119 -26.58 -18.33 -20.95
C GLY A 119 -25.14 -17.80 -21.11
N ARG A 120 -24.71 -16.80 -20.30
CA ARG A 120 -23.37 -16.25 -20.38
C ARG A 120 -22.40 -17.16 -19.64
N ASP A 121 -21.18 -17.34 -20.18
CA ASP A 121 -20.14 -18.15 -19.58
C ASP A 121 -19.64 -17.57 -18.24
N GLN A 122 -19.77 -18.35 -17.17
CA GLN A 122 -19.38 -17.88 -15.83
C GLN A 122 -17.87 -17.77 -15.66
N PHE A 123 -17.08 -18.64 -16.28
CA PHE A 123 -15.63 -18.60 -16.19
C PHE A 123 -15.07 -17.32 -16.84
N ALA A 124 -15.55 -16.96 -18.03
CA ALA A 124 -15.16 -15.73 -18.70
C ALA A 124 -15.56 -14.49 -17.87
N ARG A 125 -16.71 -14.52 -17.21
CA ARG A 125 -17.19 -13.43 -16.33
C ARG A 125 -16.37 -13.30 -15.05
N VAL A 126 -15.96 -14.41 -14.44
CA VAL A 126 -15.06 -14.39 -13.27
C VAL A 126 -13.72 -13.77 -13.62
N LEU A 127 -13.14 -14.11 -14.78
CA LEU A 127 -11.89 -13.53 -15.23
C LEU A 127 -12.01 -12.03 -15.53
N GLN A 128 -13.10 -11.60 -16.16
CA GLN A 128 -13.39 -10.16 -16.38
C GLN A 128 -13.62 -9.42 -15.06
N GLY A 129 -14.39 -10.03 -14.14
CA GLY A 129 -14.57 -9.49 -12.79
C GLY A 129 -13.25 -9.33 -12.05
N GLY A 130 -12.32 -10.27 -12.24
CA GLY A 130 -10.94 -10.18 -11.75
C GLY A 130 -10.19 -8.95 -12.27
N GLN A 131 -10.30 -8.62 -13.56
CA GLN A 131 -9.73 -7.38 -14.12
C GLN A 131 -10.29 -6.14 -13.42
N ILE A 132 -11.60 -6.07 -13.26
CA ILE A 132 -12.26 -4.92 -12.61
C ILE A 132 -11.79 -4.81 -11.15
N SER A 133 -11.75 -5.93 -10.42
CA SER A 133 -11.30 -5.96 -9.03
C SER A 133 -9.84 -5.52 -8.87
N LEU A 134 -8.95 -5.95 -9.77
CA LEU A 134 -7.55 -5.51 -9.80
C LEU A 134 -7.43 -4.00 -10.06
N LEU A 135 -8.19 -3.47 -11.02
CA LEU A 135 -8.21 -2.04 -11.31
C LEU A 135 -8.71 -1.22 -10.12
N VAL A 136 -9.81 -1.65 -9.47
CA VAL A 136 -10.31 -1.02 -8.24
C VAL A 136 -9.22 -1.01 -7.16
N GLY A 137 -8.58 -2.15 -6.92
CA GLY A 137 -7.52 -2.28 -5.92
C GLY A 137 -6.35 -1.34 -6.19
N ILE A 138 -5.84 -1.31 -7.42
CA ILE A 138 -4.71 -0.46 -7.81
C ILE A 138 -5.09 1.02 -7.69
N ILE A 139 -6.22 1.44 -8.25
CA ILE A 139 -6.64 2.85 -8.23
C ILE A 139 -6.88 3.31 -6.80
N SER A 140 -7.62 2.53 -5.99
CA SER A 140 -7.87 2.86 -4.58
C SER A 140 -6.58 2.96 -3.76
N THR A 141 -5.62 2.07 -4.01
CA THR A 141 -4.31 2.11 -3.35
C THR A 141 -3.53 3.36 -3.75
N LEU A 142 -3.50 3.71 -5.03
CA LEU A 142 -2.81 4.92 -5.51
C LEU A 142 -3.43 6.19 -4.91
N VAL A 143 -4.76 6.30 -4.91
CA VAL A 143 -5.46 7.44 -4.30
C VAL A 143 -5.17 7.49 -2.79
N SER A 144 -5.23 6.35 -2.10
CA SER A 144 -4.93 6.24 -0.67
C SER A 144 -3.49 6.65 -0.35
N LEU A 145 -2.52 6.23 -1.16
CA LEU A 145 -1.13 6.63 -1.00
C LEU A 145 -0.93 8.13 -1.26
N LEU A 146 -1.44 8.65 -2.38
CA LEU A 146 -1.24 10.05 -2.74
C LEU A 146 -1.89 11.00 -1.74
N ILE A 147 -3.17 10.81 -1.44
CA ILE A 147 -3.93 11.69 -0.55
C ILE A 147 -3.63 11.35 0.91
N GLY A 148 -3.75 10.08 1.30
CA GLY A 148 -3.63 9.66 2.69
C GLY A 148 -2.24 9.89 3.26
N VAL A 149 -1.18 9.56 2.52
CA VAL A 149 0.21 9.78 2.96
C VAL A 149 0.50 11.27 3.09
N THR A 150 0.14 12.08 2.10
CA THR A 150 0.39 13.53 2.15
C THR A 150 -0.41 14.20 3.26
N TYR A 151 -1.70 13.89 3.37
CA TYR A 151 -2.58 14.43 4.40
C TYR A 151 -2.13 14.04 5.80
N GLY A 152 -1.88 12.75 6.03
CA GLY A 152 -1.39 12.24 7.31
C GLY A 152 -0.03 12.80 7.71
N ALA A 153 0.90 12.93 6.73
CA ALA A 153 2.22 13.48 6.98
C ALA A 153 2.16 14.96 7.35
N ILE A 154 1.33 15.77 6.70
CA ILE A 154 1.12 17.18 7.03
C ILE A 154 0.52 17.29 8.44
N ALA A 155 -0.57 16.58 8.72
CA ALA A 155 -1.22 16.60 10.03
C ALA A 155 -0.24 16.20 11.15
N GLY A 156 0.47 15.08 11.01
CA GLY A 156 1.43 14.58 11.99
C GLY A 156 2.63 15.51 12.21
N TYR A 157 3.16 16.10 11.14
CA TYR A 157 4.31 16.99 11.23
C TYR A 157 3.99 18.29 11.97
N PHE A 158 2.96 19.01 11.54
CA PHE A 158 2.58 20.29 12.16
C PHE A 158 2.01 20.09 13.57
N GLY A 159 1.21 19.05 13.77
CA GLY A 159 0.60 18.79 15.07
C GLY A 159 -0.36 19.88 15.55
N GLY A 160 -0.69 19.89 16.85
CA GLY A 160 -1.48 20.91 17.51
C GLY A 160 -2.82 21.21 16.83
N ARG A 161 -3.11 22.49 16.55
CA ARG A 161 -4.39 22.93 15.98
C ARG A 161 -4.61 22.43 14.56
N ILE A 162 -3.55 22.37 13.73
CA ILE A 162 -3.62 21.91 12.35
C ILE A 162 -4.01 20.43 12.33
N ASP A 163 -3.31 19.62 13.10
CA ASP A 163 -3.60 18.20 13.27
C ASP A 163 -5.05 17.97 13.73
N ASN A 164 -5.48 18.69 14.76
CA ASN A 164 -6.82 18.56 15.31
C ASN A 164 -7.91 18.88 14.26
N ILE A 165 -7.74 19.96 13.48
CA ILE A 165 -8.72 20.33 12.44
C ILE A 165 -8.72 19.28 11.32
N MET A 166 -7.55 18.89 10.83
CA MET A 166 -7.41 17.90 9.78
C MET A 166 -8.00 16.54 10.20
N MET A 167 -7.68 16.07 11.41
CA MET A 167 -8.21 14.80 11.91
C MET A 167 -9.70 14.87 12.22
N ARG A 168 -10.23 16.01 12.68
CA ARG A 168 -11.68 16.17 12.87
C ARG A 168 -12.43 16.03 11.55
N PHE A 169 -11.89 16.57 10.46
CA PHE A 169 -12.47 16.36 9.13
C PHE A 169 -12.47 14.87 8.73
N VAL A 170 -11.36 14.17 8.97
CA VAL A 170 -11.26 12.71 8.74
C VAL A 170 -12.28 11.97 9.61
N ASP A 171 -12.44 12.36 10.89
CA ASP A 171 -13.37 11.71 11.81
C ASP A 171 -14.84 11.88 11.38
N VAL A 172 -15.20 13.06 10.89
CA VAL A 172 -16.56 13.33 10.35
C VAL A 172 -16.83 12.42 9.16
N LEU A 173 -15.92 12.33 8.19
CA LEU A 173 -16.08 11.45 7.05
C LEU A 173 -16.11 9.97 7.46
N TYR A 174 -15.32 9.59 8.45
CA TYR A 174 -15.22 8.21 8.93
C TYR A 174 -16.42 7.79 9.78
N SER A 175 -17.19 8.75 10.33
CA SER A 175 -18.42 8.46 11.07
C SER A 175 -19.55 7.97 10.17
N LEU A 176 -19.47 8.24 8.86
CA LEU A 176 -20.43 7.75 7.89
C LEU A 176 -20.12 6.29 7.55
N PRO A 177 -21.12 5.39 7.56
CA PRO A 177 -20.92 4.03 7.10
C PRO A 177 -20.40 4.02 5.66
N TYR A 178 -19.21 3.47 5.45
CA TYR A 178 -18.50 3.45 4.17
C TYR A 178 -19.39 3.04 2.97
N VAL A 179 -20.13 1.94 3.12
CA VAL A 179 -20.99 1.43 2.04
C VAL A 179 -22.10 2.41 1.69
N ILE A 180 -22.71 3.05 2.70
CA ILE A 180 -23.75 4.04 2.49
C ILE A 180 -23.22 5.24 1.74
N LEU A 181 -22.03 5.75 2.13
CA LEU A 181 -21.40 6.88 1.45
C LEU A 181 -21.11 6.57 -0.02
N VAL A 182 -20.59 5.38 -0.34
CA VAL A 182 -20.35 4.94 -1.73
C VAL A 182 -21.67 4.85 -2.51
N ILE A 183 -22.73 4.27 -1.93
CA ILE A 183 -24.05 4.17 -2.58
C ILE A 183 -24.62 5.57 -2.86
N VAL A 184 -24.55 6.49 -1.90
CA VAL A 184 -25.02 7.86 -2.07
C VAL A 184 -24.24 8.56 -3.20
N LEU A 185 -22.93 8.46 -3.22
CA LEU A 185 -22.11 9.05 -4.30
C LEU A 185 -22.50 8.47 -5.67
N LEU A 186 -22.67 7.16 -5.77
CA LEU A 186 -23.08 6.51 -7.02
C LEU A 186 -24.49 6.92 -7.46
N SER A 187 -25.41 7.19 -6.53
CA SER A 187 -26.77 7.61 -6.83
C SER A 187 -26.83 9.08 -7.26
N MET A 188 -26.01 9.94 -6.65
CA MET A 188 -25.94 11.38 -7.00
C MET A 188 -25.31 11.63 -8.36
N PHE A 189 -24.28 10.86 -8.72
CA PHE A 189 -23.48 11.06 -9.93
C PHE A 189 -23.71 9.93 -10.96
N ARG A 190 -24.96 9.57 -11.19
CA ARG A 190 -25.31 8.48 -12.11
C ARG A 190 -24.81 8.73 -13.52
N SER A 191 -23.96 7.82 -14.04
CA SER A 191 -23.51 7.86 -15.43
C SER A 191 -24.45 7.07 -16.35
N GLN A 192 -24.62 7.57 -17.59
CA GLN A 192 -25.43 6.91 -18.62
C GLN A 192 -24.66 5.78 -19.33
N THR A 193 -23.34 5.70 -19.15
CA THR A 193 -22.50 4.68 -19.79
C THR A 193 -21.93 3.70 -18.79
N PRO A 194 -21.82 2.39 -19.14
CA PRO A 194 -21.20 1.41 -18.26
C PRO A 194 -19.77 1.79 -17.84
N ARG A 195 -18.96 2.37 -18.75
CA ARG A 195 -17.61 2.84 -18.43
C ARG A 195 -17.63 4.01 -17.44
N GLY A 196 -18.53 4.96 -17.64
CA GLY A 196 -18.70 6.07 -16.70
C GLY A 196 -19.12 5.62 -15.31
N GLN A 197 -19.98 4.59 -15.21
CA GLN A 197 -20.39 4.01 -13.94
C GLN A 197 -19.22 3.33 -13.21
N LEU A 198 -18.33 2.64 -13.95
CA LEU A 198 -17.10 2.07 -13.37
C LEU A 198 -16.15 3.15 -12.87
N ILE A 199 -15.92 4.21 -13.64
CA ILE A 199 -15.08 5.33 -13.21
C ILE A 199 -15.64 5.96 -11.94
N LEU A 200 -16.95 6.17 -11.89
CA LEU A 200 -17.62 6.72 -10.72
C LEU A 200 -17.45 5.81 -9.49
N LEU A 201 -17.55 4.50 -9.68
CA LEU A 201 -17.30 3.51 -8.62
C LEU A 201 -15.86 3.65 -8.09
N PHE A 202 -14.86 3.77 -8.97
CA PHE A 202 -13.46 3.93 -8.58
C PHE A 202 -13.23 5.23 -7.81
N VAL A 203 -13.83 6.33 -8.27
CA VAL A 203 -13.78 7.62 -7.56
C VAL A 203 -14.45 7.52 -6.19
N ALA A 204 -15.63 6.90 -6.10
CA ALA A 204 -16.36 6.75 -4.85
C ALA A 204 -15.57 5.91 -3.82
N ILE A 205 -15.00 4.77 -4.23
CA ILE A 205 -14.18 3.93 -3.35
C ILE A 205 -12.88 4.67 -2.96
N GLY A 206 -12.21 5.27 -3.93
CA GLY A 206 -10.96 6.02 -3.70
C GLY A 206 -11.15 7.21 -2.77
N SER A 207 -12.31 7.89 -2.85
CA SER A 207 -12.61 9.05 -2.01
C SER A 207 -12.73 8.74 -0.51
N VAL A 208 -12.80 7.47 -0.13
CA VAL A 208 -12.91 7.04 1.28
C VAL A 208 -11.67 6.26 1.75
N SER A 209 -11.02 5.53 0.85
CA SER A 209 -9.89 4.66 1.19
C SER A 209 -8.69 5.39 1.82
N TRP A 210 -8.47 6.67 1.47
CA TRP A 210 -7.36 7.48 1.98
C TRP A 210 -7.47 7.84 3.47
N LEU A 211 -8.67 7.80 4.06
CA LEU A 211 -8.91 8.19 5.45
C LEU A 211 -8.13 7.32 6.44
N THR A 212 -8.15 6.00 6.23
CA THR A 212 -7.39 5.05 7.05
C THR A 212 -5.89 5.27 6.92
N MET A 213 -5.39 5.44 5.68
CA MET A 213 -3.98 5.70 5.42
C MET A 213 -3.51 6.99 6.10
N ALA A 214 -4.32 8.06 6.05
CA ALA A 214 -4.00 9.33 6.70
C ALA A 214 -3.79 9.18 8.22
N ARG A 215 -4.63 8.39 8.91
CA ARG A 215 -4.47 8.11 10.34
C ARG A 215 -3.21 7.31 10.65
N ILE A 216 -2.92 6.28 9.86
CA ILE A 216 -1.72 5.44 10.05
C ILE A 216 -0.46 6.28 9.88
N VAL A 217 -0.36 7.00 8.77
CA VAL A 217 0.81 7.84 8.46
C VAL A 217 0.98 8.96 9.48
N ARG A 218 -0.13 9.61 9.89
CA ARG A 218 -0.07 10.61 10.98
C ARG A 218 0.57 10.02 12.25
N GLY A 219 0.14 8.82 12.67
CA GLY A 219 0.71 8.15 13.86
C GLY A 219 2.21 7.92 13.73
N GLN A 220 2.66 7.42 12.58
CA GLN A 220 4.08 7.20 12.30
C GLN A 220 4.88 8.52 12.26
N ILE A 221 4.36 9.56 11.62
CA ILE A 221 5.02 10.87 11.57
C ILE A 221 5.15 11.49 12.96
N LEU A 222 4.15 11.33 13.83
CA LEU A 222 4.23 11.82 15.21
C LEU A 222 5.39 11.18 15.99
N SER A 223 5.68 9.90 15.75
CA SER A 223 6.82 9.21 16.36
C SER A 223 8.16 9.59 15.71
N LEU A 224 8.18 9.78 14.38
CA LEU A 224 9.40 10.05 13.64
C LEU A 224 9.87 11.50 13.70
N LYS A 225 8.97 12.48 13.84
CA LYS A 225 9.31 13.92 13.76
C LYS A 225 10.28 14.42 14.81
N ASN A 226 10.42 13.71 15.93
CA ASN A 226 11.33 14.04 17.02
C ASN A 226 12.62 13.23 17.00
N GLN A 227 12.85 12.40 15.99
CA GLN A 227 14.07 11.63 15.83
C GLN A 227 15.25 12.54 15.47
N GLU A 228 16.46 12.12 15.85
CA GLU A 228 17.70 12.89 15.69
C GLU A 228 17.95 13.36 14.26
N PHE A 229 17.70 12.50 13.27
CA PHE A 229 17.88 12.86 11.85
C PHE A 229 16.97 14.01 11.40
N VAL A 230 15.75 14.12 11.97
CA VAL A 230 14.83 15.23 11.68
C VAL A 230 15.28 16.50 12.35
N LEU A 231 15.75 16.40 13.60
CA LEU A 231 16.29 17.53 14.35
C LEU A 231 17.55 18.08 13.68
N ALA A 232 18.45 17.20 13.23
CA ALA A 232 19.64 17.59 12.46
C ALA A 232 19.27 18.29 11.15
N ALA A 233 18.27 17.76 10.41
CA ALA A 233 17.78 18.39 9.18
C ALA A 233 17.19 19.78 9.42
N ARG A 234 16.50 20.00 10.56
CA ARG A 234 16.01 21.32 10.96
C ARG A 234 17.15 22.26 11.31
N ALA A 235 18.14 21.78 12.07
CA ALA A 235 19.29 22.60 12.49
C ALA A 235 20.12 23.08 11.29
N THR A 236 20.19 22.29 10.22
CA THR A 236 20.86 22.66 8.96
C THR A 236 20.00 23.53 8.02
N GLY A 237 18.80 23.94 8.44
CA GLY A 237 17.92 24.87 7.68
C GLY A 237 17.19 24.21 6.51
N VAL A 238 17.04 22.88 6.49
CA VAL A 238 16.26 22.20 5.46
C VAL A 238 14.80 22.62 5.54
N SER A 239 14.20 22.95 4.39
CA SER A 239 12.80 23.40 4.33
C SER A 239 11.82 22.31 4.80
N THR A 240 10.71 22.72 5.43
CA THR A 240 9.66 21.85 5.97
C THR A 240 9.15 20.83 4.95
N GLY A 241 8.86 21.28 3.72
CA GLY A 241 8.39 20.39 2.65
C GLY A 241 9.43 19.29 2.34
N ARG A 242 10.72 19.65 2.28
CA ARG A 242 11.80 18.69 2.04
C ARG A 242 11.94 17.70 3.20
N ILE A 243 11.76 18.15 4.44
CA ILE A 243 11.75 17.26 5.61
C ILE A 243 10.62 16.26 5.50
N ILE A 244 9.39 16.71 5.20
CA ILE A 244 8.22 15.83 5.08
C ILE A 244 8.41 14.82 3.94
N PHE A 245 8.66 15.29 2.71
CA PHE A 245 8.63 14.43 1.52
C PHE A 245 9.89 13.59 1.33
N ARG A 246 11.05 14.09 1.74
CA ARG A 246 12.34 13.41 1.50
C ARG A 246 12.89 12.66 2.71
N HIS A 247 12.53 13.07 3.92
CA HIS A 247 13.04 12.44 5.14
C HIS A 247 11.97 11.65 5.89
N LEU A 248 10.78 12.21 6.11
CA LEU A 248 9.76 11.56 6.91
C LEU A 248 8.98 10.49 6.14
N ILE A 249 8.35 10.82 5.01
CA ILE A 249 7.53 9.88 4.24
C ILE A 249 8.29 8.60 3.86
N PRO A 250 9.54 8.63 3.33
CA PRO A 250 10.25 7.40 3.03
C PRO A 250 10.51 6.52 4.27
N ASN A 251 10.70 7.12 5.44
CA ASN A 251 10.91 6.41 6.69
C ASN A 251 9.62 5.87 7.34
N THR A 252 8.44 6.26 6.85
CA THR A 252 7.17 5.63 7.27
C THR A 252 6.91 4.29 6.58
N LEU A 253 7.69 3.94 5.54
CA LEU A 253 7.55 2.71 4.77
C LEU A 253 8.42 1.55 5.29
N GLY A 254 9.25 1.82 6.30
CA GLY A 254 10.19 0.86 6.94
C GLY A 254 9.77 0.48 8.37
#